data_07e6f01e9102271179b0d2a307212249
#
_entry.id   07e6f01e9102271179b0d2a307212249
#
_cell.length_a   1.000
_cell.length_b   1.000
_cell.length_c   1.000
_cell.angle_alpha   90.00
_cell.angle_beta   90.00
_cell.angle_gamma   90.00
#
_symmetry.space_group_name_H-M   'P 1'
#
loop_
_entity.id
_entity.type
_entity.pdbx_description
1 polymer ?
#
loop_
_entity_poly.entity_id
_entity_poly.type
_entity_poly.pdbx_seq_one_letter_code
_entity_poly.pdbx_strand_id
1 'polypeptide(L)'
;MRRLLAAALLAAVTALTAAPAVAQTLRIALREDADLLDPTLARTYVGRIVFAGLCDKLFDIDAKLQIVPQLATGYEWSDPKTLLIHLRPGVVFQDGEKLDAAAVKFTLDRDLKLPGSFRRAEVSAIDDVEVVDPLTVRIVLKSPSGAFLSQLTDRAGMILPPKATEEEGKNFALHPVCSGPFRFAERAPQDHITLERFPQYWDAKDIHFDKVVYQVIVDSSARLANLQAGAVDLVEYILPTDAAAVKADPKLRLVMSDSLGYFGITNNIANGARADNPYGKSALVRQAFSLAIDRNALVQVVFNGMYAPTTQAVPTSSPFYDPALTVPARDVAKAKALLAEAGVKTRVPLELMVPNNPDTMQAAEVIQSMAAEAGFDVHIRATEFAASLTLSEQGDYQAYAIGWSGRADIDGNIFSFLHSKQAQNVSRYASPAVDNLLDEARRQTGVAQRDALYARMWTEEARDLPITYLWIPRNIVGMTAKLQGFRPVPDGMIRLQGLEMAK
;
A
#
# COMPACT_ATOMS: atom_id res chain seq x y z
N MET A 1 -43.16 66.56 42.31
CA MET A 1 -42.68 65.29 42.78
C MET A 1 -43.50 64.21 42.12
N ARG A 2 -43.10 63.76 40.99
CA ARG A 2 -43.56 62.58 40.21
C ARG A 2 -42.98 62.75 38.84
N ARG A 3 -42.00 61.87 38.44
CA ARG A 3 -41.47 61.58 37.13
C ARG A 3 -39.95 61.47 37.17
N LEU A 4 -39.44 60.47 37.86
CA LEU A 4 -38.07 59.96 37.72
C LEU A 4 -38.04 58.46 38.13
N LEU A 5 -38.77 57.61 37.43
CA LEU A 5 -38.77 56.16 37.60
C LEU A 5 -39.31 55.54 36.32
N ALA A 6 -38.52 55.51 35.25
CA ALA A 6 -38.78 54.68 34.07
C ALA A 6 -37.67 54.77 33.06
N ALA A 7 -36.41 54.40 33.41
CA ALA A 7 -35.34 54.24 32.46
C ALA A 7 -34.24 53.25 32.96
N ALA A 8 -34.65 52.15 33.56
CA ALA A 8 -33.70 51.15 34.06
C ALA A 8 -34.23 49.72 33.83
N LEU A 9 -34.64 49.38 32.61
CA LEU A 9 -34.92 48.00 32.20
C LEU A 9 -34.89 47.95 30.67
N LEU A 10 -33.76 47.54 30.11
CA LEU A 10 -33.59 46.80 28.82
C LEU A 10 -32.11 46.83 28.38
N ALA A 11 -31.24 46.33 29.23
CA ALA A 11 -29.96 45.79 28.79
C ALA A 11 -29.99 44.27 29.03
N ALA A 12 -30.88 43.60 28.32
CA ALA A 12 -30.78 42.14 28.18
C ALA A 12 -29.53 41.81 27.35
N VAL A 13 -28.46 41.55 28.04
CA VAL A 13 -27.23 40.98 27.47
C VAL A 13 -27.64 39.63 26.88
N THR A 14 -27.80 39.59 25.57
CA THR A 14 -27.75 38.33 24.79
C THR A 14 -26.35 37.77 24.90
N ALA A 15 -26.05 37.08 25.99
CA ALA A 15 -24.95 36.17 26.06
C ALA A 15 -25.25 35.06 25.01
N LEU A 16 -24.72 35.21 23.79
CA LEU A 16 -24.57 34.08 22.88
C LEU A 16 -23.70 33.08 23.61
N THR A 17 -24.32 32.10 24.22
CA THR A 17 -23.64 30.88 24.65
C THR A 17 -23.15 30.20 23.39
N ALA A 18 -21.88 30.43 23.00
CA ALA A 18 -21.19 29.60 22.05
C ALA A 18 -21.25 28.18 22.65
N ALA A 19 -22.17 27.35 22.14
CA ALA A 19 -22.11 25.93 22.47
C ALA A 19 -20.69 25.45 22.16
N PRO A 20 -20.04 24.73 23.09
CA PRO A 20 -18.73 24.18 22.78
C PRO A 20 -18.86 23.37 21.50
N ALA A 21 -18.11 23.74 20.46
CA ALA A 21 -18.03 22.94 19.25
C ALA A 21 -17.51 21.57 19.67
N VAL A 22 -18.37 20.55 19.62
CA VAL A 22 -17.95 19.17 19.90
C VAL A 22 -16.90 18.84 18.85
N ALA A 23 -15.69 18.53 19.29
CA ALA A 23 -14.58 18.16 18.41
C ALA A 23 -15.01 17.01 17.49
N GLN A 24 -14.99 17.28 16.18
CA GLN A 24 -15.48 16.32 15.21
C GLN A 24 -14.42 15.26 14.94
N THR A 25 -14.70 14.02 15.36
CA THR A 25 -13.79 12.88 15.23
C THR A 25 -14.23 11.98 14.07
N LEU A 26 -13.30 11.63 13.19
CA LEU A 26 -13.46 10.60 12.18
C LEU A 26 -12.86 9.29 12.69
N ARG A 27 -13.64 8.21 12.72
CA ARG A 27 -13.23 6.89 13.18
C ARG A 27 -13.15 5.96 11.98
N ILE A 28 -11.95 5.43 11.73
CA ILE A 28 -11.63 4.57 10.59
C ILE A 28 -11.21 3.20 11.11
N ALA A 29 -11.92 2.15 10.73
CA ALA A 29 -11.52 0.78 11.05
C ALA A 29 -10.53 0.25 10.02
N LEU A 30 -9.39 -0.27 10.51
CA LEU A 30 -8.34 -0.93 9.75
C LEU A 30 -8.37 -2.44 10.02
N ARG A 31 -8.03 -3.25 9.01
CA ARG A 31 -8.00 -4.73 9.13
C ARG A 31 -6.75 -5.28 9.81
N GLU A 32 -5.73 -4.46 9.99
CA GLU A 32 -4.45 -4.80 10.63
C GLU A 32 -3.80 -3.55 11.22
N ASP A 33 -2.80 -3.71 12.08
CA ASP A 33 -2.03 -2.60 12.61
C ASP A 33 -0.93 -2.16 11.64
N ALA A 34 -0.57 -0.87 11.66
CA ALA A 34 0.61 -0.37 10.97
C ALA A 34 1.88 -0.96 11.61
N ASP A 35 2.87 -1.35 10.81
CA ASP A 35 4.14 -1.85 11.32
C ASP A 35 4.93 -0.73 12.02
N LEU A 36 5.33 0.28 11.29
CA LEU A 36 6.10 1.43 11.79
C LEU A 36 5.49 2.74 11.28
N LEU A 37 5.62 3.82 12.06
CA LEU A 37 5.22 5.16 11.64
C LEU A 37 6.44 6.00 11.17
N ASP A 38 7.33 5.37 10.41
CA ASP A 38 8.46 5.98 9.71
C ASP A 38 8.35 5.63 8.21
N PRO A 39 8.10 6.59 7.30
CA PRO A 39 7.91 6.30 5.87
C PRO A 39 9.08 5.56 5.21
N THR A 40 10.32 5.83 5.64
CA THR A 40 11.53 5.15 5.13
C THR A 40 11.55 3.66 5.47
N LEU A 41 11.02 3.27 6.64
CA LEU A 41 11.11 1.92 7.19
C LEU A 41 9.79 1.13 7.13
N ALA A 42 8.65 1.81 6.93
CA ALA A 42 7.33 1.17 6.93
C ALA A 42 7.07 0.37 5.65
N ARG A 43 6.32 -0.75 5.79
CA ARG A 43 5.99 -1.68 4.70
C ARG A 43 4.50 -1.86 4.47
N THR A 44 3.68 -1.76 5.54
CA THR A 44 2.28 -2.17 5.50
C THR A 44 1.40 -1.25 4.65
N TYR A 45 0.33 -1.83 4.11
CA TYR A 45 -0.70 -1.08 3.38
C TYR A 45 -1.46 -0.13 4.30
N VAL A 46 -1.89 -0.61 5.46
CA VAL A 46 -2.61 0.23 6.43
C VAL A 46 -1.74 1.38 6.96
N GLY A 47 -0.42 1.16 7.07
CA GLY A 47 0.53 2.24 7.37
C GLY A 47 0.47 3.37 6.33
N ARG A 48 0.31 3.05 5.04
CA ARG A 48 0.11 4.07 3.99
C ARG A 48 -1.19 4.87 4.18
N ILE A 49 -2.27 4.23 4.65
CA ILE A 49 -3.54 4.90 4.98
C ILE A 49 -3.35 5.89 6.13
N VAL A 50 -2.62 5.49 7.18
CA VAL A 50 -2.29 6.38 8.31
C VAL A 50 -1.41 7.54 7.85
N PHE A 51 -0.40 7.27 7.02
CA PHE A 51 0.46 8.31 6.46
C PHE A 51 -0.29 9.32 5.60
N ALA A 52 -1.36 8.94 4.91
CA ALA A 52 -2.17 9.90 4.16
C ALA A 52 -2.78 11.02 5.04
N GLY A 53 -2.94 10.77 6.34
CA GLY A 53 -3.31 11.80 7.32
C GLY A 53 -2.12 12.49 7.99
N LEU A 54 -1.00 11.81 8.09
CA LEU A 54 0.17 12.25 8.87
C LEU A 54 1.22 12.98 8.03
N CYS A 55 1.49 12.52 6.81
CA CYS A 55 2.60 12.98 5.96
C CYS A 55 2.12 13.34 4.56
N ASP A 56 2.53 14.51 4.08
CA ASP A 56 2.39 14.85 2.66
C ASP A 56 3.61 14.38 1.86
N LYS A 57 3.38 14.23 0.56
CA LYS A 57 4.36 13.78 -0.44
C LYS A 57 4.74 14.94 -1.38
N LEU A 58 5.84 14.81 -2.10
CA LEU A 58 6.16 15.76 -3.17
C LEU A 58 5.03 15.82 -4.20
N PHE A 59 4.55 14.66 -4.63
CA PHE A 59 3.44 14.51 -5.56
C PHE A 59 2.42 13.51 -5.04
N ASP A 60 1.18 13.62 -5.50
CA ASP A 60 0.13 12.62 -5.30
C ASP A 60 -0.36 12.10 -6.65
N ILE A 61 -1.33 11.22 -6.65
CA ILE A 61 -2.05 10.76 -7.85
C ILE A 61 -3.55 11.03 -7.71
N ASP A 62 -4.18 11.31 -8.83
CA ASP A 62 -5.63 11.44 -8.92
C ASP A 62 -6.32 10.09 -9.23
N ALA A 63 -7.65 10.11 -9.34
CA ALA A 63 -8.44 8.92 -9.68
C ALA A 63 -8.15 8.34 -11.07
N LYS A 64 -7.46 9.08 -11.95
CA LYS A 64 -7.00 8.65 -13.28
C LYS A 64 -5.52 8.27 -13.28
N LEU A 65 -4.90 8.16 -12.09
CA LEU A 65 -3.49 7.87 -11.89
C LEU A 65 -2.54 8.93 -12.49
N GLN A 66 -3.05 10.15 -12.73
CA GLN A 66 -2.20 11.26 -13.15
C GLN A 66 -1.46 11.80 -11.94
N ILE A 67 -0.17 12.06 -12.10
CA ILE A 67 0.66 12.68 -11.06
C ILE A 67 0.20 14.14 -10.88
N VAL A 68 -0.15 14.48 -9.65
CA VAL A 68 -0.63 15.82 -9.27
C VAL A 68 0.26 16.44 -8.19
N PRO A 69 0.40 17.79 -8.19
CA PRO A 69 1.16 18.50 -7.15
C PRO A 69 0.61 18.27 -5.73
N GLN A 70 1.52 18.15 -4.73
CA GLN A 70 1.18 18.20 -3.31
C GLN A 70 2.14 19.15 -2.57
N LEU A 71 3.28 18.70 -2.01
CA LEU A 71 4.31 19.58 -1.48
C LEU A 71 5.08 20.32 -2.59
N ALA A 72 5.27 19.68 -3.73
CA ALA A 72 5.73 20.33 -4.93
C ALA A 72 4.57 21.08 -5.61
N THR A 73 4.86 22.22 -6.23
CA THR A 73 3.93 22.96 -7.09
C THR A 73 4.07 22.56 -8.55
N GLY A 74 5.20 21.94 -8.92
CA GLY A 74 5.48 21.45 -10.26
C GLY A 74 6.89 20.87 -10.36
N TYR A 75 7.18 20.37 -11.55
CA TYR A 75 8.51 19.86 -11.90
C TYR A 75 8.82 20.11 -13.36
N GLU A 76 10.11 20.08 -13.70
CA GLU A 76 10.60 20.12 -15.08
C GLU A 76 11.82 19.23 -15.28
N TRP A 77 11.93 18.62 -16.45
CA TRP A 77 13.12 17.90 -16.87
C TRP A 77 14.00 18.84 -17.72
N SER A 78 15.13 19.29 -17.17
CA SER A 78 16.10 20.10 -17.93
C SER A 78 16.87 19.28 -18.96
N ASP A 79 17.02 17.98 -18.70
CA ASP A 79 17.52 16.96 -19.61
C ASP A 79 16.99 15.58 -19.16
N PRO A 80 17.21 14.47 -19.91
CA PRO A 80 16.65 13.15 -19.54
C PRO A 80 17.08 12.59 -18.17
N LYS A 81 18.06 13.20 -17.50
CA LYS A 81 18.58 12.76 -16.19
C LYS A 81 18.47 13.80 -15.09
N THR A 82 18.07 15.01 -15.40
CA THR A 82 18.05 16.13 -14.45
C THR A 82 16.63 16.63 -14.25
N LEU A 83 16.08 16.38 -13.07
CA LEU A 83 14.75 16.80 -12.64
C LEU A 83 14.86 17.98 -11.69
N LEU A 84 14.19 19.08 -12.01
CA LEU A 84 13.95 20.20 -11.09
C LEU A 84 12.56 20.05 -10.48
N ILE A 85 12.46 20.20 -9.15
CA ILE A 85 11.21 20.16 -8.39
C ILE A 85 11.06 21.51 -7.68
N HIS A 86 9.91 22.17 -7.90
CA HIS A 86 9.56 23.43 -7.27
C HIS A 86 8.63 23.19 -6.09
N LEU A 87 9.04 23.62 -4.90
CA LEU A 87 8.32 23.40 -3.66
C LEU A 87 7.28 24.50 -3.39
N ARG A 88 6.25 24.15 -2.63
CA ARG A 88 5.24 25.06 -2.13
C ARG A 88 5.84 25.97 -1.06
N PRO A 89 5.70 27.33 -1.20
CA PRO A 89 6.21 28.26 -0.20
C PRO A 89 5.37 28.21 1.09
N GLY A 90 6.02 28.44 2.23
CA GLY A 90 5.35 28.61 3.53
C GLY A 90 4.86 27.33 4.20
N VAL A 91 5.19 26.16 3.68
CA VAL A 91 4.89 24.89 4.34
C VAL A 91 5.79 24.72 5.56
N VAL A 92 5.19 24.25 6.67
CA VAL A 92 5.90 23.89 7.90
C VAL A 92 5.58 22.47 8.30
N PHE A 93 6.52 21.81 8.95
CA PHE A 93 6.28 20.53 9.61
C PHE A 93 5.48 20.71 10.91
N GLN A 94 4.98 19.63 11.47
CA GLN A 94 4.13 19.63 12.67
C GLN A 94 4.86 20.10 13.94
N ASP A 95 6.20 20.13 13.95
CA ASP A 95 7.05 20.72 14.99
C ASP A 95 7.39 22.19 14.78
N GLY A 96 6.95 22.78 13.65
CA GLY A 96 7.20 24.17 13.27
C GLY A 96 8.48 24.39 12.43
N GLU A 97 9.28 23.35 12.16
CA GLU A 97 10.40 23.44 11.22
C GLU A 97 9.89 23.77 9.80
N LYS A 98 10.63 24.56 9.04
CA LYS A 98 10.24 24.88 7.65
C LYS A 98 10.50 23.69 6.74
N LEU A 99 9.55 23.41 5.85
CA LEU A 99 9.76 22.47 4.77
C LEU A 99 10.39 23.20 3.58
N ASP A 100 11.61 22.85 3.26
CA ASP A 100 12.39 23.44 2.18
C ASP A 100 13.19 22.38 1.38
N ALA A 101 13.98 22.86 0.42
CA ALA A 101 14.83 22.00 -0.41
C ALA A 101 15.86 21.19 0.39
N ALA A 102 16.32 21.69 1.54
CA ALA A 102 17.25 20.97 2.40
C ALA A 102 16.56 19.75 3.06
N ALA A 103 15.31 19.88 3.47
CA ALA A 103 14.53 18.75 4.01
C ALA A 103 14.26 17.67 2.94
N VAL A 104 14.02 18.07 1.69
CA VAL A 104 13.90 17.11 0.57
C VAL A 104 15.20 16.36 0.34
N LYS A 105 16.33 17.10 0.27
CA LYS A 105 17.66 16.45 0.15
C LYS A 105 17.92 15.49 1.31
N PHE A 106 17.70 15.91 2.54
CA PHE A 106 17.86 15.09 3.73
C PHE A 106 17.06 13.77 3.63
N THR A 107 15.80 13.88 3.25
CA THR A 107 14.91 12.71 3.17
C THR A 107 15.36 11.73 2.10
N LEU A 108 15.65 12.20 0.88
CA LEU A 108 16.09 11.34 -0.22
C LEU A 108 17.47 10.71 0.08
N ASP A 109 18.38 11.46 0.71
CA ASP A 109 19.66 10.94 1.18
C ASP A 109 19.47 9.87 2.25
N ARG A 110 18.53 10.06 3.19
CA ARG A 110 18.16 9.07 4.21
C ARG A 110 17.59 7.81 3.58
N ASP A 111 16.69 7.94 2.63
CA ASP A 111 16.09 6.81 1.92
C ASP A 111 17.13 5.97 1.17
N LEU A 112 18.17 6.61 0.60
CA LEU A 112 19.28 5.93 -0.07
C LEU A 112 20.23 5.25 0.90
N LYS A 113 20.54 5.89 2.05
CA LYS A 113 21.69 5.55 2.90
C LYS A 113 21.34 4.79 4.16
N LEU A 114 20.10 4.97 4.70
CA LEU A 114 19.71 4.35 5.97
C LEU A 114 19.72 2.80 5.83
N PRO A 115 20.44 2.09 6.72
CA PRO A 115 20.34 0.64 6.78
C PRO A 115 18.90 0.18 7.05
N GLY A 116 18.41 -0.78 6.28
CA GLY A 116 17.02 -1.25 6.40
C GLY A 116 15.97 -0.40 5.69
N SER A 117 16.36 0.66 4.96
CA SER A 117 15.43 1.45 4.15
C SER A 117 14.75 0.58 3.08
N PHE A 118 13.42 0.53 3.13
CA PHE A 118 12.60 -0.07 2.07
C PHE A 118 12.38 0.88 0.88
N ARG A 119 12.78 2.16 1.00
CA ARG A 119 12.68 3.15 -0.07
C ARG A 119 13.88 3.13 -1.00
N ARG A 120 15.01 2.55 -0.58
CA ARG A 120 16.27 2.54 -1.36
C ARG A 120 16.06 2.08 -2.81
N ALA A 121 15.28 1.05 -3.06
CA ALA A 121 15.00 0.56 -4.41
C ALA A 121 14.26 1.60 -5.26
N GLU A 122 13.32 2.33 -4.63
CA GLU A 122 12.47 3.33 -5.27
C GLU A 122 13.28 4.54 -5.71
N VAL A 123 14.24 4.99 -4.88
CA VAL A 123 15.10 6.16 -5.16
C VAL A 123 16.49 5.81 -5.69
N SER A 124 16.77 4.55 -5.99
CA SER A 124 18.11 4.07 -6.41
C SER A 124 18.65 4.67 -7.71
N ALA A 125 17.76 5.25 -8.54
CA ALA A 125 18.13 5.97 -9.74
C ALA A 125 18.87 7.29 -9.44
N ILE A 126 18.72 7.85 -8.24
CA ILE A 126 19.37 9.12 -7.83
C ILE A 126 20.89 8.94 -7.79
N ASP A 127 21.60 9.85 -8.44
CA ASP A 127 23.04 10.06 -8.33
C ASP A 127 23.35 11.13 -7.29
N ASP A 128 22.71 12.28 -7.42
CA ASP A 128 22.83 13.40 -6.47
C ASP A 128 21.54 14.19 -6.29
N VAL A 129 21.42 14.85 -5.14
CA VAL A 129 20.33 15.79 -4.81
C VAL A 129 20.96 17.12 -4.40
N GLU A 130 20.68 18.17 -5.15
CA GLU A 130 21.23 19.50 -4.94
C GLU A 130 20.15 20.48 -4.48
N VAL A 131 20.48 21.32 -3.51
CA VAL A 131 19.66 22.48 -3.11
C VAL A 131 20.04 23.65 -4.02
N VAL A 132 19.17 24.00 -4.98
CA VAL A 132 19.40 25.16 -5.88
C VAL A 132 19.10 26.46 -5.15
N ASP A 133 17.94 26.49 -4.48
CA ASP A 133 17.51 27.57 -3.59
C ASP A 133 16.53 26.95 -2.55
N PRO A 134 16.02 27.71 -1.56
CA PRO A 134 15.14 27.14 -0.53
C PRO A 134 13.88 26.45 -1.04
N LEU A 135 13.41 26.75 -2.25
CA LEU A 135 12.18 26.19 -2.84
C LEU A 135 12.43 25.40 -4.12
N THR A 136 13.68 25.17 -4.51
CA THR A 136 14.03 24.43 -5.73
C THR A 136 15.06 23.37 -5.45
N VAL A 137 14.69 22.10 -5.73
CA VAL A 137 15.57 20.94 -5.63
C VAL A 137 15.93 20.47 -7.04
N ARG A 138 17.21 20.20 -7.27
CA ARG A 138 17.70 19.50 -8.46
C ARG A 138 18.03 18.06 -8.10
N ILE A 139 17.43 17.12 -8.80
CA ILE A 139 17.73 15.69 -8.66
C ILE A 139 18.43 15.22 -9.94
N VAL A 140 19.66 14.77 -9.80
CA VAL A 140 20.44 14.19 -10.89
C VAL A 140 20.32 12.66 -10.82
N LEU A 141 19.95 12.03 -11.94
CA LEU A 141 19.83 10.58 -12.04
C LEU A 141 21.07 9.98 -12.70
N LYS A 142 21.45 8.77 -12.30
CA LYS A 142 22.53 7.96 -12.91
C LYS A 142 22.28 7.69 -14.40
N SER A 143 21.02 7.47 -14.74
CA SER A 143 20.52 7.26 -16.10
C SER A 143 19.09 7.80 -16.20
N PRO A 144 18.53 8.04 -17.41
CA PRO A 144 17.11 8.33 -17.54
C PRO A 144 16.26 7.30 -16.81
N SER A 145 15.11 7.70 -16.25
CA SER A 145 14.21 6.78 -15.55
C SER A 145 12.76 7.16 -15.77
N GLY A 146 12.02 6.28 -16.45
CA GLY A 146 10.58 6.47 -16.70
C GLY A 146 9.71 6.23 -15.47
N ALA A 147 10.20 5.50 -14.48
CA ALA A 147 9.45 5.19 -13.26
C ALA A 147 9.69 6.21 -12.13
N PHE A 148 10.78 6.99 -12.17
CA PHE A 148 11.26 7.75 -11.03
C PHE A 148 10.23 8.72 -10.44
N LEU A 149 9.58 9.51 -11.28
CA LEU A 149 8.60 10.49 -10.80
C LEU A 149 7.40 9.81 -10.11
N SER A 150 6.98 8.65 -10.60
CA SER A 150 5.92 7.85 -9.98
C SER A 150 6.30 7.34 -8.59
N GLN A 151 7.59 7.07 -8.31
CA GLN A 151 8.03 6.65 -6.98
C GLN A 151 7.85 7.76 -5.93
N LEU A 152 7.92 9.04 -6.35
CA LEU A 152 7.73 10.21 -5.48
C LEU A 152 6.26 10.50 -5.14
N THR A 153 5.32 9.69 -5.64
CA THR A 153 3.89 9.77 -5.30
C THR A 153 3.48 8.88 -4.14
N ASP A 154 4.42 8.15 -3.56
CA ASP A 154 4.22 7.29 -2.39
C ASP A 154 5.21 7.67 -1.28
N ARG A 155 5.51 6.73 -0.37
CA ARG A 155 6.36 6.98 0.81
C ARG A 155 7.74 7.54 0.50
N ALA A 156 8.33 7.23 -0.66
CA ALA A 156 9.61 7.81 -1.09
C ALA A 156 9.53 9.31 -1.36
N GLY A 157 8.32 9.84 -1.59
CA GLY A 157 8.09 11.28 -1.74
C GLY A 157 7.62 11.98 -0.46
N MET A 158 7.44 11.27 0.66
CA MET A 158 7.06 11.84 1.95
C MET A 158 8.27 12.50 2.59
N ILE A 159 8.20 13.81 2.78
CA ILE A 159 9.34 14.60 3.26
C ILE A 159 9.32 14.68 4.78
N LEU A 160 10.47 14.40 5.40
CA LEU A 160 10.67 14.35 6.84
C LEU A 160 11.40 15.60 7.35
N PRO A 161 11.09 16.09 8.57
CA PRO A 161 11.83 17.17 9.21
C PRO A 161 13.23 16.68 9.64
N PRO A 162 14.31 17.28 9.15
CA PRO A 162 15.67 16.88 9.50
C PRO A 162 15.93 16.84 10.99
N LYS A 163 15.59 17.92 11.70
CA LYS A 163 15.85 18.05 13.14
C LYS A 163 15.17 16.98 13.96
N ALA A 164 13.83 16.83 13.86
CA ALA A 164 13.11 15.84 14.64
C ALA A 164 13.55 14.41 14.27
N THR A 165 13.86 14.14 13.00
CA THR A 165 14.31 12.82 12.55
C THR A 165 15.68 12.47 13.14
N GLU A 166 16.61 13.42 13.23
CA GLU A 166 17.93 13.21 13.82
C GLU A 166 17.87 13.11 15.35
N GLU A 167 17.10 13.97 16.03
CA GLU A 167 16.92 13.98 17.48
C GLU A 167 16.27 12.68 17.99
N GLU A 168 15.21 12.21 17.33
CA GLU A 168 14.52 10.96 17.70
C GLU A 168 15.30 9.70 17.26
N GLY A 169 16.02 9.77 16.17
CA GLY A 169 16.82 8.67 15.64
C GLY A 169 16.00 7.39 15.47
N LYS A 170 16.33 6.34 16.23
CA LYS A 170 15.61 5.05 16.17
C LYS A 170 14.19 5.11 16.75
N ASN A 171 13.88 6.11 17.54
CA ASN A 171 12.57 6.30 18.16
C ASN A 171 11.62 7.13 17.29
N PHE A 172 12.05 7.63 16.14
CA PHE A 172 11.23 8.47 15.26
C PHE A 172 9.86 7.84 14.95
N ALA A 173 9.83 6.52 14.74
CA ALA A 173 8.57 5.79 14.49
C ALA A 173 7.61 5.77 15.69
N LEU A 174 8.07 6.09 16.90
CA LEU A 174 7.24 6.20 18.11
C LEU A 174 6.68 7.63 18.30
N HIS A 175 7.37 8.64 17.78
CA HIS A 175 6.99 10.04 17.85
C HIS A 175 7.13 10.70 16.47
N PRO A 176 6.38 10.21 15.46
CA PRO A 176 6.54 10.68 14.09
C PRO A 176 6.13 12.13 13.94
N VAL A 177 6.95 12.90 13.24
CA VAL A 177 6.69 14.28 12.83
C VAL A 177 6.72 14.34 11.31
N CYS A 178 5.70 14.94 10.72
CA CYS A 178 5.56 15.06 9.27
C CYS A 178 4.97 16.44 8.89
N SER A 179 4.43 16.53 7.66
CA SER A 179 3.88 17.75 7.07
C SER A 179 2.40 17.65 6.67
N GLY A 180 1.73 16.54 7.01
CA GLY A 180 0.34 16.29 6.64
C GLY A 180 -0.69 17.04 7.50
N PRO A 181 -2.00 16.86 7.20
CA PRO A 181 -3.09 17.60 7.82
C PRO A 181 -3.32 17.31 9.31
N PHE A 182 -2.81 16.19 9.80
CA PHE A 182 -2.93 15.78 11.20
C PHE A 182 -1.56 15.42 11.76
N ARG A 183 -1.34 15.72 13.04
CA ARG A 183 -0.16 15.35 13.80
C ARG A 183 -0.43 14.13 14.66
N PHE A 184 0.60 13.36 14.92
CA PHE A 184 0.54 12.21 15.81
C PHE A 184 0.19 12.64 17.25
N ALA A 185 -0.75 11.94 17.87
CA ALA A 185 -1.14 12.15 19.27
C ALA A 185 -0.78 10.93 20.14
N GLU A 186 -1.23 9.73 19.73
CA GLU A 186 -0.95 8.51 20.49
C GLU A 186 -1.08 7.25 19.60
N ARG A 187 -0.47 6.16 20.05
CA ARG A 187 -0.65 4.81 19.51
C ARG A 187 -0.70 3.79 20.63
N ALA A 188 -1.75 3.00 20.66
CA ALA A 188 -1.81 1.75 21.40
C ALA A 188 -1.69 0.59 20.37
N PRO A 189 -0.56 -0.16 20.34
CA PRO A 189 -0.36 -1.22 19.37
C PRO A 189 -1.49 -2.25 19.40
N GLN A 190 -1.94 -2.70 18.22
CA GLN A 190 -3.06 -3.63 18.02
C GLN A 190 -4.44 -3.10 18.48
N ASP A 191 -4.55 -1.83 18.84
CA ASP A 191 -5.81 -1.20 19.26
C ASP A 191 -6.11 0.04 18.41
N HIS A 192 -5.31 1.12 18.52
CA HIS A 192 -5.58 2.32 17.75
C HIS A 192 -4.35 3.22 17.52
N ILE A 193 -4.50 4.10 16.54
CA ILE A 193 -3.63 5.26 16.30
C ILE A 193 -4.53 6.50 16.25
N THR A 194 -4.20 7.52 17.05
CA THR A 194 -4.91 8.79 17.11
C THR A 194 -4.07 9.91 16.51
N LEU A 195 -4.65 10.65 15.61
CA LEU A 195 -4.08 11.87 15.05
C LEU A 195 -4.98 13.07 15.39
N GLU A 196 -4.37 14.23 15.66
CA GLU A 196 -5.04 15.50 15.90
C GLU A 196 -4.80 16.48 14.75
N ARG A 197 -5.80 17.31 14.46
CA ARG A 197 -5.71 18.34 13.42
C ARG A 197 -4.47 19.20 13.60
N PHE A 198 -3.77 19.45 12.50
CA PHE A 198 -2.65 20.39 12.44
C PHE A 198 -3.14 21.75 11.90
N PRO A 199 -3.34 22.78 12.75
CA PRO A 199 -3.94 24.04 12.33
C PRO A 199 -3.10 24.82 11.30
N GLN A 200 -1.77 24.60 11.28
CA GLN A 200 -0.85 25.27 10.37
C GLN A 200 -0.64 24.50 9.05
N TYR A 201 -1.44 23.48 8.80
CA TYR A 201 -1.39 22.76 7.54
C TYR A 201 -1.66 23.69 6.37
N TRP A 202 -0.88 23.55 5.30
CA TRP A 202 -0.93 24.50 4.16
C TRP A 202 -2.31 24.52 3.46
N ASP A 203 -3.08 23.43 3.53
CA ASP A 203 -4.44 23.33 2.98
C ASP A 203 -5.49 23.09 4.09
N ALA A 204 -5.31 23.75 5.23
CA ALA A 204 -6.17 23.56 6.42
C ALA A 204 -7.67 23.86 6.17
N LYS A 205 -8.01 24.64 5.13
CA LYS A 205 -9.40 24.97 4.74
C LYS A 205 -10.19 23.73 4.31
N ASP A 206 -9.51 22.72 3.75
CA ASP A 206 -10.13 21.48 3.26
C ASP A 206 -10.11 20.36 4.31
N ILE A 207 -9.74 20.66 5.56
CA ILE A 207 -9.73 19.71 6.69
C ILE A 207 -10.86 20.05 7.66
N HIS A 208 -11.83 19.15 7.77
CA HIS A 208 -13.07 19.41 8.52
C HIS A 208 -13.16 18.64 9.85
N PHE A 209 -12.31 17.63 10.08
CA PHE A 209 -12.24 16.91 11.33
C PHE A 209 -11.17 17.48 12.25
N ASP A 210 -11.40 17.42 13.58
CA ASP A 210 -10.41 17.84 14.58
C ASP A 210 -9.50 16.68 15.01
N LYS A 211 -10.02 15.45 14.86
CA LYS A 211 -9.34 14.21 15.26
C LYS A 211 -9.66 13.09 14.29
N VAL A 212 -8.67 12.22 14.04
CA VAL A 212 -8.84 10.95 13.34
C VAL A 212 -8.38 9.83 14.24
N VAL A 213 -9.21 8.79 14.41
CA VAL A 213 -8.88 7.58 15.16
C VAL A 213 -8.91 6.40 14.19
N TYR A 214 -7.76 5.80 13.97
CA TYR A 214 -7.64 4.55 13.24
C TYR A 214 -7.74 3.39 14.24
N GLN A 215 -8.81 2.61 14.18
CA GLN A 215 -9.06 1.48 15.06
C GLN A 215 -8.68 0.18 14.36
N VAL A 216 -7.88 -0.65 15.02
CA VAL A 216 -7.48 -1.96 14.50
C VAL A 216 -8.56 -2.98 14.87
N ILE A 217 -9.29 -3.46 13.86
CA ILE A 217 -10.33 -4.47 14.03
C ILE A 217 -10.08 -5.57 13.01
N VAL A 218 -9.36 -6.62 13.39
CA VAL A 218 -8.90 -7.68 12.48
C VAL A 218 -10.06 -8.52 11.95
N ASP A 219 -11.04 -8.83 12.79
CA ASP A 219 -12.22 -9.61 12.39
C ASP A 219 -13.16 -8.78 11.49
N SER A 220 -13.46 -9.31 10.30
CA SER A 220 -14.28 -8.62 9.30
C SER A 220 -15.72 -8.44 9.71
N SER A 221 -16.29 -9.42 10.42
CA SER A 221 -17.68 -9.36 10.92
C SER A 221 -17.81 -8.30 12.00
N ALA A 222 -16.81 -8.20 12.89
CA ALA A 222 -16.74 -7.15 13.90
C ALA A 222 -16.58 -5.77 13.25
N ARG A 223 -15.76 -5.62 12.20
CA ARG A 223 -15.65 -4.35 11.45
C ARG A 223 -16.99 -3.90 10.88
N LEU A 224 -17.70 -4.82 10.20
CA LEU A 224 -19.02 -4.53 9.64
C LEU A 224 -20.03 -4.19 10.73
N ALA A 225 -20.09 -4.95 11.84
CA ALA A 225 -20.98 -4.68 12.95
C ALA A 225 -20.72 -3.30 13.58
N ASN A 226 -19.45 -2.90 13.75
CA ASN A 226 -19.10 -1.57 14.27
C ASN A 226 -19.53 -0.46 13.30
N LEU A 227 -19.41 -0.65 11.99
CA LEU A 227 -19.92 0.31 11.00
C LEU A 227 -21.44 0.45 11.07
N GLN A 228 -22.17 -0.67 11.13
CA GLN A 228 -23.64 -0.68 11.23
C GLN A 228 -24.14 -0.05 12.53
N ALA A 229 -23.42 -0.23 13.62
CA ALA A 229 -23.72 0.38 14.92
C ALA A 229 -23.32 1.87 15.00
N GLY A 230 -22.56 2.39 14.03
CA GLY A 230 -22.01 3.76 14.06
C GLY A 230 -20.88 3.94 15.07
N ALA A 231 -20.24 2.85 15.51
CA ALA A 231 -19.04 2.91 16.35
C ALA A 231 -17.81 3.35 15.54
N VAL A 232 -17.77 3.05 14.24
CA VAL A 232 -16.82 3.61 13.26
C VAL A 232 -17.58 4.29 12.13
N ASP A 233 -16.93 5.24 11.46
CA ASP A 233 -17.52 6.05 10.39
C ASP A 233 -17.12 5.54 9.00
N LEU A 234 -15.96 4.88 8.90
CA LEU A 234 -15.42 4.31 7.67
C LEU A 234 -14.69 2.99 7.99
N VAL A 235 -14.85 2.01 7.12
CA VAL A 235 -14.11 0.73 7.11
C VAL A 235 -13.31 0.66 5.82
N GLU A 236 -12.00 0.53 5.91
CA GLU A 236 -11.10 0.53 4.75
C GLU A 236 -11.23 -0.72 3.86
N TYR A 237 -11.76 -1.79 4.43
CA TYR A 237 -11.94 -3.05 3.73
C TYR A 237 -13.20 -3.79 4.18
N ILE A 238 -14.18 -3.82 3.29
CA ILE A 238 -15.39 -4.66 3.40
C ILE A 238 -15.14 -5.93 2.58
N LEU A 239 -15.46 -7.09 3.16
CA LEU A 239 -15.39 -8.35 2.40
C LEU A 239 -16.33 -8.32 1.19
N PRO A 240 -15.94 -8.89 0.05
CA PRO A 240 -16.83 -9.04 -1.11
C PRO A 240 -18.16 -9.71 -0.76
N THR A 241 -18.15 -10.69 0.14
CA THR A 241 -19.35 -11.39 0.63
C THR A 241 -20.32 -10.48 1.37
N ASP A 242 -19.81 -9.43 2.03
CA ASP A 242 -20.61 -8.50 2.84
C ASP A 242 -21.07 -7.27 2.04
N ALA A 243 -20.57 -7.08 0.82
CA ALA A 243 -20.85 -5.92 0.00
C ALA A 243 -22.36 -5.70 -0.27
N ALA A 244 -23.11 -6.79 -0.43
CA ALA A 244 -24.56 -6.74 -0.64
C ALA A 244 -25.30 -6.24 0.61
N ALA A 245 -24.88 -6.64 1.81
CA ALA A 245 -25.47 -6.19 3.07
C ALA A 245 -25.23 -4.70 3.30
N VAL A 246 -24.01 -4.22 3.03
CA VAL A 246 -23.69 -2.78 3.13
C VAL A 246 -24.50 -1.95 2.14
N LYS A 247 -24.70 -2.43 0.89
CA LYS A 247 -25.52 -1.74 -0.14
C LYS A 247 -27.00 -1.68 0.24
N ALA A 248 -27.51 -2.67 0.96
CA ALA A 248 -28.91 -2.74 1.36
C ALA A 248 -29.26 -1.85 2.57
N ASP A 249 -28.27 -1.42 3.35
CA ASP A 249 -28.49 -0.55 4.51
C ASP A 249 -28.49 0.94 4.09
N PRO A 250 -29.65 1.64 4.21
CA PRO A 250 -29.76 3.04 3.81
C PRO A 250 -28.89 4.01 4.65
N LYS A 251 -28.38 3.57 5.80
CA LYS A 251 -27.48 4.35 6.65
C LYS A 251 -26.02 4.26 6.20
N LEU A 252 -25.73 3.36 5.27
CA LEU A 252 -24.38 3.07 4.80
C LEU A 252 -24.21 3.40 3.33
N ARG A 253 -22.97 3.57 2.93
CA ARG A 253 -22.55 3.71 1.54
C ARG A 253 -21.37 2.79 1.27
N LEU A 254 -21.43 2.04 0.18
CA LEU A 254 -20.34 1.23 -0.34
C LEU A 254 -19.69 1.94 -1.53
N VAL A 255 -18.38 2.09 -1.49
CA VAL A 255 -17.58 2.61 -2.62
C VAL A 255 -16.59 1.55 -3.04
N MET A 256 -16.55 1.27 -4.35
CA MET A 256 -15.64 0.28 -4.94
C MET A 256 -14.80 0.94 -6.02
N SER A 257 -13.51 0.61 -6.05
CA SER A 257 -12.61 0.96 -7.15
C SER A 257 -11.69 -0.21 -7.47
N ASP A 258 -11.13 -0.22 -8.67
CA ASP A 258 -10.09 -1.17 -9.00
C ASP A 258 -8.86 -0.92 -8.12
N SER A 259 -8.10 -1.97 -7.83
CA SER A 259 -6.84 -1.89 -7.10
C SER A 259 -5.66 -1.95 -8.07
N LEU A 260 -4.54 -1.36 -7.67
CA LEU A 260 -3.26 -1.43 -8.39
C LEU A 260 -2.45 -2.66 -8.01
N GLY A 261 -2.85 -3.34 -6.93
CA GLY A 261 -2.11 -4.45 -6.34
C GLY A 261 -2.53 -5.81 -6.87
N TYR A 262 -1.87 -6.81 -6.34
CA TYR A 262 -2.16 -8.21 -6.60
C TYR A 262 -2.11 -9.02 -5.30
N PHE A 263 -2.68 -10.22 -5.33
CA PHE A 263 -2.45 -11.26 -4.34
C PHE A 263 -1.82 -12.47 -5.02
N GLY A 264 -0.84 -13.09 -4.36
CA GLY A 264 -0.11 -14.22 -4.89
C GLY A 264 0.55 -15.06 -3.82
N ILE A 265 1.32 -16.04 -4.26
CA ILE A 265 2.14 -16.88 -3.39
C ILE A 265 3.60 -16.65 -3.76
N THR A 266 4.37 -16.06 -2.85
CA THR A 266 5.82 -15.94 -2.97
C THR A 266 6.46 -17.27 -2.62
N ASN A 267 7.22 -17.83 -3.56
CA ASN A 267 7.83 -19.15 -3.46
C ASN A 267 9.27 -19.02 -2.94
N ASN A 268 9.60 -19.71 -1.85
CA ASN A 268 10.96 -19.70 -1.32
C ASN A 268 11.89 -20.55 -2.21
N ILE A 269 12.70 -19.89 -3.03
CA ILE A 269 13.61 -20.55 -3.99
C ILE A 269 14.99 -20.79 -3.38
N ALA A 270 15.53 -19.81 -2.65
CA ALA A 270 16.89 -19.85 -2.13
C ALA A 270 17.09 -19.13 -0.79
N ASN A 271 16.02 -18.78 -0.07
CA ASN A 271 16.14 -18.09 1.20
C ASN A 271 16.22 -19.09 2.37
N GLY A 272 17.43 -19.51 2.70
CA GLY A 272 17.70 -20.37 3.85
C GLY A 272 17.26 -21.83 3.71
N ALA A 273 17.29 -22.55 4.81
CA ALA A 273 17.07 -24.01 4.84
C ALA A 273 15.65 -24.44 4.44
N ARG A 274 14.66 -23.57 4.58
CA ARG A 274 13.27 -23.88 4.21
C ARG A 274 13.06 -23.96 2.69
N ALA A 275 14.00 -23.45 1.88
CA ALA A 275 14.02 -23.64 0.42
C ALA A 275 14.54 -25.06 0.01
N ASP A 276 15.17 -25.81 0.92
CA ASP A 276 15.75 -27.12 0.64
C ASP A 276 14.69 -28.23 0.64
N ASN A 277 13.82 -28.18 -0.36
CA ASN A 277 12.73 -29.13 -0.57
C ASN A 277 12.37 -29.20 -2.08
N PRO A 278 11.57 -30.18 -2.55
CA PRO A 278 11.22 -30.30 -3.97
C PRO A 278 10.57 -29.05 -4.56
N TYR A 279 9.73 -28.34 -3.79
CA TYR A 279 9.03 -27.14 -4.24
C TYR A 279 9.99 -25.95 -4.45
N GLY A 280 10.88 -25.71 -3.49
CA GLY A 280 11.89 -24.64 -3.61
C GLY A 280 12.88 -24.89 -4.74
N LYS A 281 13.35 -26.13 -4.90
CA LYS A 281 14.40 -26.50 -5.85
C LYS A 281 13.95 -26.65 -7.29
N SER A 282 12.68 -27.00 -7.55
CA SER A 282 12.20 -27.34 -8.89
C SER A 282 11.15 -26.38 -9.41
N ALA A 283 11.44 -25.69 -10.50
CA ALA A 283 10.47 -24.90 -11.23
C ALA A 283 9.28 -25.75 -11.73
N LEU A 284 9.52 -26.98 -12.16
CA LEU A 284 8.45 -27.89 -12.59
C LEU A 284 7.45 -28.18 -11.46
N VAL A 285 7.95 -28.30 -10.21
CA VAL A 285 7.06 -28.50 -9.04
C VAL A 285 6.24 -27.25 -8.74
N ARG A 286 6.82 -26.04 -8.86
CA ARG A 286 6.08 -24.78 -8.70
C ARG A 286 5.06 -24.58 -9.84
N GLN A 287 5.42 -24.91 -11.08
CA GLN A 287 4.49 -24.90 -12.21
C GLN A 287 3.35 -25.89 -12.03
N ALA A 288 3.63 -27.11 -11.54
CA ALA A 288 2.59 -28.09 -11.20
C ALA A 288 1.64 -27.56 -10.13
N PHE A 289 2.15 -26.92 -9.09
CA PHE A 289 1.33 -26.29 -8.04
C PHE A 289 0.46 -25.16 -8.62
N SER A 290 1.01 -24.29 -9.46
CA SER A 290 0.26 -23.22 -10.12
C SER A 290 -0.86 -23.73 -11.01
N LEU A 291 -0.64 -24.83 -11.76
CA LEU A 291 -1.65 -25.49 -12.60
C LEU A 291 -2.72 -26.25 -11.80
N ALA A 292 -2.43 -26.63 -10.56
CA ALA A 292 -3.39 -27.26 -9.67
C ALA A 292 -4.49 -26.28 -9.20
N ILE A 293 -4.24 -24.96 -9.29
CA ILE A 293 -5.14 -23.92 -8.77
C ILE A 293 -6.04 -23.39 -9.88
N ASP A 294 -7.35 -23.58 -9.73
CA ASP A 294 -8.37 -22.89 -10.53
C ASP A 294 -8.61 -21.49 -9.97
N ARG A 295 -7.99 -20.50 -10.59
CA ARG A 295 -8.10 -19.10 -10.14
C ARG A 295 -9.51 -18.52 -10.30
N ASN A 296 -10.26 -18.97 -11.33
CA ASN A 296 -11.65 -18.53 -11.54
C ASN A 296 -12.57 -19.09 -10.45
N ALA A 297 -12.48 -20.39 -10.17
CA ALA A 297 -13.24 -21.02 -9.11
C ALA A 297 -12.87 -20.46 -7.73
N LEU A 298 -11.57 -20.22 -7.48
CA LEU A 298 -11.08 -19.62 -6.24
C LEU A 298 -11.71 -18.24 -6.00
N VAL A 299 -11.66 -17.36 -6.99
CA VAL A 299 -12.24 -16.01 -6.91
C VAL A 299 -13.76 -16.07 -6.77
N GLN A 300 -14.42 -17.00 -7.46
CA GLN A 300 -15.88 -17.16 -7.37
C GLN A 300 -16.30 -17.63 -5.97
N VAL A 301 -15.60 -18.61 -5.40
CA VAL A 301 -15.96 -19.22 -4.11
C VAL A 301 -15.66 -18.28 -2.94
N VAL A 302 -14.48 -17.65 -2.94
CA VAL A 302 -14.02 -16.83 -1.80
C VAL A 302 -14.52 -15.39 -1.88
N PHE A 303 -14.61 -14.83 -3.09
CA PHE A 303 -14.83 -13.38 -3.29
C PHE A 303 -16.09 -13.07 -4.13
N ASN A 304 -17.01 -14.03 -4.30
CA ASN A 304 -18.24 -13.86 -5.09
C ASN A 304 -17.99 -13.31 -6.51
N GLY A 305 -16.84 -13.66 -7.10
CA GLY A 305 -16.46 -13.18 -8.44
C GLY A 305 -16.11 -11.68 -8.52
N MET A 306 -15.95 -10.98 -7.39
CA MET A 306 -15.69 -9.53 -7.40
C MET A 306 -14.23 -9.18 -7.71
N TYR A 307 -13.31 -10.13 -7.58
CA TYR A 307 -11.89 -9.95 -7.90
C TYR A 307 -11.57 -10.50 -9.29
N ALA A 308 -10.48 -10.06 -9.89
CA ALA A 308 -10.06 -10.53 -11.20
C ALA A 308 -8.95 -11.58 -11.08
N PRO A 309 -9.13 -12.80 -11.60
CA PRO A 309 -8.04 -13.77 -11.69
C PRO A 309 -6.89 -13.21 -12.52
N THR A 310 -5.65 -13.50 -12.12
CA THR A 310 -4.46 -12.97 -12.84
C THR A 310 -3.27 -13.92 -12.80
N THR A 311 -2.34 -13.68 -13.73
CA THR A 311 -0.98 -14.23 -13.75
C THR A 311 0.09 -13.13 -13.78
N GLN A 312 -0.31 -11.88 -13.53
CA GLN A 312 0.55 -10.70 -13.64
C GLN A 312 0.40 -9.81 -12.40
N ALA A 313 1.38 -8.94 -12.16
CA ALA A 313 1.42 -8.01 -11.02
C ALA A 313 0.66 -6.70 -11.25
N VAL A 314 -0.11 -6.59 -12.33
CA VAL A 314 -0.84 -5.36 -12.68
C VAL A 314 -2.27 -5.67 -13.11
N PRO A 315 -3.24 -4.76 -12.86
CA PRO A 315 -4.61 -4.90 -13.34
C PRO A 315 -4.71 -4.69 -14.84
N THR A 316 -5.81 -5.14 -15.44
CA THR A 316 -6.09 -4.97 -16.88
C THR A 316 -6.17 -3.51 -17.34
N SER A 317 -6.35 -2.56 -16.41
CA SER A 317 -6.34 -1.11 -16.68
C SER A 317 -4.92 -0.52 -16.76
N SER A 318 -3.90 -1.29 -16.39
CA SER A 318 -2.50 -0.83 -16.50
C SER A 318 -2.05 -0.78 -17.96
N PRO A 319 -1.30 0.27 -18.38
CA PRO A 319 -0.69 0.30 -19.70
C PRO A 319 0.38 -0.78 -19.93
N PHE A 320 0.77 -1.49 -18.88
CA PHE A 320 1.75 -2.58 -18.89
C PHE A 320 1.11 -3.96 -18.70
N TYR A 321 -0.21 -4.06 -18.85
CA TYR A 321 -0.90 -5.35 -18.83
C TYR A 321 -0.69 -6.06 -20.17
N ASP A 322 -0.13 -7.27 -20.13
CA ASP A 322 0.04 -8.10 -21.34
C ASP A 322 -1.18 -9.01 -21.52
N PRO A 323 -2.04 -8.75 -22.53
CA PRO A 323 -3.21 -9.56 -22.81
C PRO A 323 -2.88 -10.96 -23.38
N ALA A 324 -1.64 -11.20 -23.79
CA ALA A 324 -1.18 -12.52 -24.23
C ALA A 324 -0.97 -13.49 -23.08
N LEU A 325 -0.72 -12.99 -21.85
CA LEU A 325 -0.57 -13.79 -20.65
C LEU A 325 -1.95 -14.14 -20.06
N THR A 326 -2.59 -15.12 -20.64
CA THR A 326 -3.90 -15.58 -20.18
C THR A 326 -3.80 -16.39 -18.90
N VAL A 327 -4.84 -16.32 -18.05
CA VAL A 327 -4.96 -17.16 -16.85
C VAL A 327 -5.14 -18.61 -17.32
N PRO A 328 -4.22 -19.54 -16.98
CA PRO A 328 -4.33 -20.91 -17.41
C PRO A 328 -5.53 -21.59 -16.72
N ALA A 329 -6.22 -22.44 -17.47
CA ALA A 329 -7.19 -23.35 -16.88
C ALA A 329 -6.49 -24.33 -15.93
N ARG A 330 -7.18 -24.74 -14.88
CA ARG A 330 -6.70 -25.80 -13.98
C ARG A 330 -6.47 -27.09 -14.77
N ASP A 331 -5.30 -27.69 -14.60
CA ASP A 331 -4.93 -28.92 -15.29
C ASP A 331 -4.20 -29.88 -14.34
N VAL A 332 -4.97 -30.73 -13.66
CA VAL A 332 -4.46 -31.74 -12.70
C VAL A 332 -3.61 -32.81 -13.41
N ALA A 333 -3.96 -33.17 -14.65
CA ALA A 333 -3.22 -34.18 -15.40
C ALA A 333 -1.83 -33.68 -15.75
N LYS A 334 -1.73 -32.46 -16.28
CA LYS A 334 -0.45 -31.82 -16.58
C LYS A 334 0.36 -31.54 -15.31
N ALA A 335 -0.29 -31.13 -14.22
CA ALA A 335 0.41 -30.94 -12.93
C ALA A 335 1.07 -32.26 -12.46
N LYS A 336 0.36 -33.38 -12.51
CA LYS A 336 0.95 -34.71 -12.20
C LYS A 336 2.08 -35.11 -13.14
N ALA A 337 1.96 -34.80 -14.43
CA ALA A 337 3.02 -35.06 -15.41
C ALA A 337 4.30 -34.27 -15.09
N LEU A 338 4.17 -32.96 -14.74
CA LEU A 338 5.31 -32.13 -14.32
C LEU A 338 5.95 -32.63 -13.02
N LEU A 339 5.18 -33.12 -12.05
CA LEU A 339 5.72 -33.74 -10.85
C LEU A 339 6.50 -35.02 -11.16
N ALA A 340 6.02 -35.86 -12.09
CA ALA A 340 6.73 -37.05 -12.54
C ALA A 340 8.02 -36.68 -13.27
N GLU A 341 8.01 -35.65 -14.15
CA GLU A 341 9.19 -35.14 -14.85
C GLU A 341 10.23 -34.59 -13.86
N ALA A 342 9.79 -33.93 -12.78
CA ALA A 342 10.64 -33.47 -11.68
C ALA A 342 11.20 -34.61 -10.81
N GLY A 343 10.87 -35.87 -11.11
CA GLY A 343 11.31 -37.04 -10.34
C GLY A 343 10.56 -37.26 -9.01
N VAL A 344 9.43 -36.58 -8.80
CA VAL A 344 8.62 -36.72 -7.59
C VAL A 344 7.81 -38.00 -7.64
N LYS A 345 8.04 -38.89 -6.66
CA LYS A 345 7.41 -40.26 -6.59
C LYS A 345 6.29 -40.34 -5.55
N THR A 346 6.22 -39.39 -4.63
CA THR A 346 5.26 -39.32 -3.54
C THR A 346 4.55 -37.98 -3.51
N ARG A 347 3.57 -37.81 -2.63
CA ARG A 347 2.99 -36.45 -2.41
C ARG A 347 4.07 -35.49 -2.00
N VAL A 348 3.95 -34.21 -2.48
CA VAL A 348 4.86 -33.12 -2.13
C VAL A 348 4.32 -32.43 -0.86
N PRO A 349 4.99 -32.59 0.29
CA PRO A 349 4.62 -31.80 1.47
C PRO A 349 4.98 -30.34 1.22
N LEU A 350 4.05 -29.42 1.50
CA LEU A 350 4.22 -28.01 1.28
C LEU A 350 3.59 -27.21 2.42
N GLU A 351 4.39 -26.47 3.18
CA GLU A 351 3.86 -25.50 4.13
C GLU A 351 3.51 -24.20 3.40
N LEU A 352 2.25 -23.79 3.53
CA LEU A 352 1.72 -22.52 3.04
C LEU A 352 1.52 -21.57 4.23
N MET A 353 2.44 -20.61 4.40
CA MET A 353 2.28 -19.54 5.38
C MET A 353 1.25 -18.53 4.88
N VAL A 354 0.30 -18.16 5.73
CA VAL A 354 -0.83 -17.30 5.39
C VAL A 354 -1.08 -16.30 6.52
N PRO A 355 -1.32 -15.01 6.23
CA PRO A 355 -1.85 -14.08 7.23
C PRO A 355 -3.16 -14.60 7.85
N ASN A 356 -3.32 -14.46 9.16
CA ASN A 356 -4.42 -15.04 9.95
C ASN A 356 -5.75 -14.28 9.82
N ASN A 357 -6.04 -13.64 8.68
CA ASN A 357 -7.33 -13.01 8.41
C ASN A 357 -8.28 -13.98 7.68
N PRO A 358 -9.62 -13.82 7.84
CA PRO A 358 -10.61 -14.81 7.41
C PRO A 358 -10.57 -15.12 5.91
N ASP A 359 -10.45 -14.12 5.05
CA ASP A 359 -10.52 -14.28 3.60
C ASP A 359 -9.27 -14.97 3.02
N THR A 360 -8.07 -14.64 3.52
CA THR A 360 -6.84 -15.32 3.10
C THR A 360 -6.78 -16.76 3.63
N MET A 361 -7.30 -17.01 4.84
CA MET A 361 -7.43 -18.37 5.37
C MET A 361 -8.37 -19.21 4.52
N GLN A 362 -9.56 -18.69 4.17
CA GLN A 362 -10.51 -19.39 3.30
C GLN A 362 -9.90 -19.65 1.92
N ALA A 363 -9.18 -18.68 1.33
CA ALA A 363 -8.49 -18.87 0.07
C ALA A 363 -7.43 -20.00 0.16
N ALA A 364 -6.68 -20.06 1.26
CA ALA A 364 -5.68 -21.09 1.47
C ALA A 364 -6.31 -22.49 1.61
N GLU A 365 -7.45 -22.62 2.28
CA GLU A 365 -8.19 -23.90 2.39
C GLU A 365 -8.69 -24.39 1.02
N VAL A 366 -9.18 -23.49 0.17
CA VAL A 366 -9.58 -23.82 -1.20
C VAL A 366 -8.36 -24.26 -2.02
N ILE A 367 -7.23 -23.53 -1.92
CA ILE A 367 -5.97 -23.92 -2.59
C ILE A 367 -5.47 -25.26 -2.10
N GLN A 368 -5.50 -25.55 -0.80
CA GLN A 368 -5.13 -26.82 -0.20
C GLN A 368 -5.94 -27.98 -0.81
N SER A 369 -7.27 -27.82 -0.88
CA SER A 369 -8.17 -28.80 -1.48
C SER A 369 -7.86 -29.05 -2.95
N MET A 370 -7.70 -28.00 -3.74
CA MET A 370 -7.38 -28.11 -5.17
C MET A 370 -6.01 -28.75 -5.42
N ALA A 371 -5.00 -28.40 -4.65
CA ALA A 371 -3.63 -28.91 -4.79
C ALA A 371 -3.51 -30.37 -4.37
N ALA A 372 -4.34 -30.83 -3.43
CA ALA A 372 -4.36 -32.22 -2.97
C ALA A 372 -4.65 -33.21 -4.11
N GLU A 373 -5.52 -32.85 -5.06
CA GLU A 373 -5.85 -33.69 -6.22
C GLU A 373 -4.65 -33.83 -7.20
N ALA A 374 -3.79 -32.82 -7.25
CA ALA A 374 -2.59 -32.82 -8.10
C ALA A 374 -1.38 -33.54 -7.47
N GLY A 375 -1.47 -33.92 -6.20
CA GLY A 375 -0.40 -34.64 -5.51
C GLY A 375 0.39 -33.81 -4.50
N PHE A 376 -0.13 -32.67 -4.07
CA PHE A 376 0.44 -31.88 -2.98
C PHE A 376 -0.22 -32.25 -1.63
N ASP A 377 0.56 -32.11 -0.57
CA ASP A 377 0.10 -32.21 0.82
C ASP A 377 0.37 -30.87 1.50
N VAL A 378 -0.61 -29.95 1.35
CA VAL A 378 -0.46 -28.57 1.80
C VAL A 378 -0.82 -28.45 3.27
N HIS A 379 0.08 -27.90 4.08
CA HIS A 379 -0.10 -27.58 5.49
C HIS A 379 -0.19 -26.07 5.67
N ILE A 380 -1.35 -25.56 6.09
CA ILE A 380 -1.56 -24.11 6.28
C ILE A 380 -0.95 -23.70 7.63
N ARG A 381 -0.04 -22.72 7.60
CA ARG A 381 0.52 -22.05 8.78
C ARG A 381 -0.06 -20.64 8.89
N ALA A 382 -1.12 -20.50 9.71
CA ALA A 382 -1.68 -19.18 10.03
C ALA A 382 -0.67 -18.37 10.86
N THR A 383 -0.42 -17.12 10.45
CA THR A 383 0.61 -16.28 11.08
C THR A 383 0.07 -14.85 11.17
N GLU A 384 0.33 -14.16 12.29
CA GLU A 384 0.02 -12.73 12.39
C GLU A 384 0.77 -11.97 11.28
N PHE A 385 0.14 -10.92 10.72
CA PHE A 385 0.63 -10.26 9.50
C PHE A 385 2.05 -9.70 9.64
N ALA A 386 2.32 -8.89 10.69
CA ALA A 386 3.66 -8.30 10.86
C ALA A 386 4.73 -9.35 11.14
N ALA A 387 4.38 -10.40 11.91
CA ALA A 387 5.25 -11.54 12.14
C ALA A 387 5.56 -12.30 10.85
N SER A 388 4.56 -12.47 9.95
CA SER A 388 4.77 -13.15 8.67
C SER A 388 5.76 -12.43 7.75
N LEU A 389 5.78 -11.10 7.78
CA LEU A 389 6.77 -10.29 7.07
C LEU A 389 8.20 -10.57 7.56
N THR A 390 8.37 -10.61 8.89
CA THR A 390 9.68 -10.90 9.52
C THR A 390 10.15 -12.32 9.21
N LEU A 391 9.28 -13.31 9.33
CA LEU A 391 9.59 -14.71 9.02
C LEU A 391 9.97 -14.88 7.54
N SER A 392 9.30 -14.17 6.63
CA SER A 392 9.63 -14.24 5.21
C SER A 392 11.02 -13.67 4.90
N GLU A 393 11.42 -12.58 5.55
CA GLU A 393 12.78 -12.02 5.43
C GLU A 393 13.86 -13.00 5.94
N GLN A 394 13.56 -13.70 7.04
CA GLN A 394 14.45 -14.70 7.64
C GLN A 394 14.48 -16.02 6.84
N GLY A 395 13.61 -16.18 5.83
CA GLY A 395 13.50 -17.41 5.04
C GLY A 395 12.77 -18.55 5.77
N ASP A 396 12.06 -18.27 6.88
CA ASP A 396 11.28 -19.27 7.61
C ASP A 396 9.89 -19.48 7.01
N TYR A 397 9.85 -19.87 5.73
CA TYR A 397 8.65 -20.26 5.00
C TYR A 397 9.03 -21.13 3.79
N GLN A 398 8.08 -21.90 3.23
CA GLN A 398 8.23 -22.59 1.96
C GLN A 398 7.45 -21.90 0.84
N ALA A 399 6.18 -21.62 1.07
CA ALA A 399 5.30 -20.82 0.23
C ALA A 399 4.61 -19.78 1.13
N TYR A 400 4.50 -18.53 0.66
CA TYR A 400 3.93 -17.43 1.44
C TYR A 400 2.83 -16.73 0.64
N ALA A 401 1.58 -16.94 1.04
CA ALA A 401 0.43 -16.27 0.44
C ALA A 401 0.32 -14.83 0.97
N ILE A 402 0.56 -13.85 0.11
CA ILE A 402 0.57 -12.43 0.48
C ILE A 402 0.15 -11.54 -0.69
N GLY A 403 -0.47 -10.41 -0.36
CA GLY A 403 -0.78 -9.35 -1.32
C GLY A 403 0.25 -8.22 -1.36
N TRP A 404 0.29 -7.54 -2.50
CA TRP A 404 0.95 -6.26 -2.67
C TRP A 404 -0.09 -5.19 -3.00
N SER A 405 -0.04 -4.05 -2.33
CA SER A 405 -1.03 -2.96 -2.48
C SER A 405 -0.91 -2.18 -3.79
N GLY A 406 0.15 -2.42 -4.55
CA GLY A 406 0.37 -1.83 -5.87
C GLY A 406 0.87 -0.39 -5.88
N ARG A 407 1.36 -0.02 -7.06
CA ARG A 407 1.78 1.33 -7.43
C ARG A 407 1.22 1.64 -8.81
N ALA A 408 1.11 2.93 -9.15
CA ALA A 408 0.64 3.37 -10.45
C ALA A 408 1.56 2.90 -11.59
N ASP A 409 2.87 2.88 -11.36
CA ASP A 409 3.83 2.32 -12.29
C ASP A 409 4.19 0.86 -11.94
N ILE A 410 4.24 0.00 -12.97
CA ILE A 410 4.57 -1.43 -12.81
C ILE A 410 5.91 -1.67 -12.11
N ASP A 411 6.88 -0.78 -12.28
CA ASP A 411 8.19 -0.91 -11.63
C ASP A 411 8.05 -1.05 -10.11
N GLY A 412 7.15 -0.29 -9.49
CA GLY A 412 6.84 -0.38 -8.08
C GLY A 412 6.11 -1.66 -7.66
N ASN A 413 5.64 -2.47 -8.63
CA ASN A 413 4.98 -3.75 -8.37
C ASN A 413 5.90 -4.95 -8.52
N ILE A 414 7.00 -4.83 -9.26
CA ILE A 414 7.81 -5.99 -9.63
C ILE A 414 9.29 -5.86 -9.28
N PHE A 415 9.90 -4.68 -9.45
CA PHE A 415 11.37 -4.54 -9.33
C PHE A 415 11.90 -5.01 -7.97
N SER A 416 11.30 -4.52 -6.88
CA SER A 416 11.73 -4.85 -5.52
C SER A 416 11.53 -6.32 -5.14
N PHE A 417 10.67 -7.04 -5.87
CA PHE A 417 10.32 -8.43 -5.57
C PHE A 417 11.04 -9.45 -6.46
N LEU A 418 11.38 -9.05 -7.71
CA LEU A 418 11.95 -9.96 -8.69
C LEU A 418 13.44 -9.75 -8.93
N HIS A 419 13.95 -8.51 -8.82
CA HIS A 419 15.36 -8.24 -9.02
C HIS A 419 16.22 -8.83 -7.89
N SER A 420 17.27 -9.58 -8.22
CA SER A 420 18.06 -10.41 -7.30
C SER A 420 18.69 -9.65 -6.14
N LYS A 421 19.00 -8.36 -6.31
CA LYS A 421 19.70 -7.52 -5.30
C LYS A 421 18.76 -6.75 -4.39
N GLN A 422 17.44 -6.99 -4.48
CA GLN A 422 16.47 -6.20 -3.71
C GLN A 422 16.09 -6.85 -2.38
N ALA A 423 15.88 -6.01 -1.37
CA ALA A 423 15.56 -6.47 -0.01
C ALA A 423 14.21 -7.18 0.08
N GLN A 424 13.21 -6.74 -0.71
CA GLN A 424 11.87 -7.35 -0.73
C GLN A 424 11.80 -8.62 -1.59
N ASN A 425 12.86 -9.00 -2.29
CA ASN A 425 12.98 -10.31 -2.93
C ASN A 425 13.24 -11.38 -1.86
N VAL A 426 12.24 -11.65 -1.03
CA VAL A 426 12.35 -12.65 0.05
C VAL A 426 12.44 -14.08 -0.48
N SER A 427 12.06 -14.33 -1.72
CA SER A 427 12.25 -15.61 -2.42
C SER A 427 13.72 -15.92 -2.68
N ARG A 428 14.58 -14.91 -2.69
CA ARG A 428 15.98 -14.97 -3.17
C ARG A 428 16.09 -15.49 -4.59
N TYR A 429 15.07 -15.22 -5.39
CA TYR A 429 15.12 -15.46 -6.83
C TYR A 429 16.27 -14.68 -7.46
N ALA A 430 17.01 -15.33 -8.35
CA ALA A 430 18.13 -14.72 -9.06
C ALA A 430 18.16 -15.20 -10.51
N SER A 431 17.83 -14.30 -11.42
CA SER A 431 17.90 -14.53 -12.86
C SER A 431 18.57 -13.34 -13.54
N PRO A 432 19.79 -13.50 -14.06
CA PRO A 432 20.46 -12.43 -14.82
C PRO A 432 19.62 -11.90 -16.00
N ALA A 433 18.80 -12.76 -16.61
CA ALA A 433 17.92 -12.35 -17.71
C ALA A 433 16.83 -11.41 -17.22
N VAL A 434 16.15 -11.74 -16.09
CA VAL A 434 15.12 -10.90 -15.48
C VAL A 434 15.74 -9.61 -14.94
N ASP A 435 16.87 -9.68 -14.22
CA ASP A 435 17.57 -8.50 -13.70
C ASP A 435 17.90 -7.50 -14.80
N ASN A 436 18.49 -7.98 -15.93
CA ASN A 436 18.84 -7.12 -17.04
C ASN A 436 17.62 -6.46 -17.71
N LEU A 437 16.52 -7.20 -17.86
CA LEU A 437 15.27 -6.68 -18.45
C LEU A 437 14.64 -5.62 -17.55
N LEU A 438 14.63 -5.84 -16.23
CA LEU A 438 14.14 -4.86 -15.24
C LEU A 438 15.00 -3.60 -15.23
N ASP A 439 16.32 -3.75 -15.24
CA ASP A 439 17.26 -2.63 -15.28
C ASP A 439 17.15 -1.83 -16.59
N GLU A 440 16.96 -2.52 -17.73
CA GLU A 440 16.76 -1.86 -19.03
C GLU A 440 15.44 -1.13 -19.08
N ALA A 441 14.34 -1.74 -18.57
CA ALA A 441 13.03 -1.10 -18.51
C ALA A 441 13.05 0.19 -17.67
N ARG A 442 13.78 0.21 -16.57
CA ARG A 442 13.97 1.42 -15.76
C ARG A 442 14.62 2.56 -16.53
N ARG A 443 15.56 2.26 -17.44
CA ARG A 443 16.28 3.28 -18.22
C ARG A 443 15.44 3.86 -19.36
N GLN A 444 14.35 3.21 -19.74
CA GLN A 444 13.43 3.73 -20.77
C GLN A 444 12.44 4.71 -20.18
N THR A 445 12.14 5.78 -20.91
CA THR A 445 11.12 6.78 -20.55
C THR A 445 9.81 6.58 -21.29
N GLY A 446 9.83 5.91 -22.44
CA GLY A 446 8.64 5.62 -23.23
C GLY A 446 7.88 4.38 -22.75
N VAL A 447 6.54 4.48 -22.67
CA VAL A 447 5.68 3.37 -22.19
C VAL A 447 5.82 2.15 -23.11
N ALA A 448 5.79 2.32 -24.43
CA ALA A 448 5.86 1.20 -25.38
C ALA A 448 7.20 0.44 -25.33
N GLN A 449 8.33 1.16 -25.12
CA GLN A 449 9.63 0.51 -24.97
C GLN A 449 9.72 -0.29 -23.66
N ARG A 450 9.17 0.27 -22.57
CA ARG A 450 9.11 -0.41 -21.28
C ARG A 450 8.21 -1.64 -21.34
N ASP A 451 7.04 -1.51 -21.98
CA ASP A 451 6.07 -2.60 -22.13
C ASP A 451 6.68 -3.81 -22.86
N ALA A 452 7.40 -3.58 -23.96
CA ALA A 452 8.10 -4.64 -24.70
C ALA A 452 9.16 -5.36 -23.84
N LEU A 453 9.82 -4.66 -22.92
CA LEU A 453 10.79 -5.25 -22.00
C LEU A 453 10.10 -6.06 -20.90
N TYR A 454 8.99 -5.56 -20.36
CA TYR A 454 8.20 -6.29 -19.37
C TYR A 454 7.55 -7.55 -19.94
N ALA A 455 7.07 -7.54 -21.19
CA ALA A 455 6.54 -8.73 -21.86
C ALA A 455 7.62 -9.85 -21.95
N ARG A 456 8.86 -9.47 -22.28
CA ARG A 456 9.99 -10.41 -22.28
C ARG A 456 10.33 -10.90 -20.86
N MET A 457 10.30 -9.99 -19.89
CA MET A 457 10.55 -10.30 -18.48
C MET A 457 9.53 -11.31 -17.95
N TRP A 458 8.22 -11.14 -18.25
CA TRP A 458 7.19 -12.10 -17.87
C TRP A 458 7.43 -13.50 -18.45
N THR A 459 7.94 -13.57 -19.69
CA THR A 459 8.30 -14.86 -20.33
C THR A 459 9.40 -15.57 -19.58
N GLU A 460 10.42 -14.85 -19.08
CA GLU A 460 11.51 -15.44 -18.29
C GLU A 460 11.04 -15.80 -16.87
N GLU A 461 10.29 -14.92 -16.21
CA GLU A 461 9.74 -15.12 -14.85
C GLU A 461 8.84 -16.37 -14.77
N ALA A 462 7.97 -16.56 -15.76
CA ALA A 462 7.05 -17.69 -15.83
C ALA A 462 7.72 -19.07 -15.90
N ARG A 463 9.00 -19.13 -16.28
CA ARG A 463 9.79 -20.39 -16.27
C ARG A 463 10.09 -20.82 -14.84
N ASP A 464 10.38 -19.86 -13.94
CA ASP A 464 10.86 -20.13 -12.59
C ASP A 464 9.76 -19.97 -11.53
N LEU A 465 8.75 -19.13 -11.80
CA LEU A 465 7.65 -18.79 -10.90
C LEU A 465 8.14 -18.41 -9.49
N PRO A 466 8.89 -17.32 -9.32
CA PRO A 466 9.21 -16.82 -7.98
C PRO A 466 7.97 -16.34 -7.24
N ILE A 467 6.96 -15.87 -7.99
CA ILE A 467 5.64 -15.50 -7.47
C ILE A 467 4.56 -16.18 -8.32
N THR A 468 3.65 -16.90 -7.68
CA THR A 468 2.45 -17.42 -8.31
C THR A 468 1.33 -16.41 -8.13
N TYR A 469 1.08 -15.54 -9.11
CA TYR A 469 0.00 -14.56 -9.07
C TYR A 469 -1.38 -15.25 -9.12
N LEU A 470 -2.33 -14.78 -8.33
CA LEU A 470 -3.63 -15.41 -8.16
C LEU A 470 -4.80 -14.50 -8.58
N TRP A 471 -4.89 -13.30 -8.00
CA TRP A 471 -5.95 -12.34 -8.32
C TRP A 471 -5.52 -10.89 -8.11
N ILE A 472 -6.21 -9.99 -8.79
CA ILE A 472 -6.22 -8.55 -8.53
C ILE A 472 -7.43 -8.26 -7.62
N PRO A 473 -7.23 -7.73 -6.40
CA PRO A 473 -8.33 -7.36 -5.52
C PRO A 473 -9.03 -6.08 -6.00
N ARG A 474 -10.17 -5.75 -5.38
CA ARG A 474 -10.78 -4.42 -5.47
C ARG A 474 -10.70 -3.72 -4.13
N ASN A 475 -10.58 -2.40 -4.16
CA ASN A 475 -10.77 -1.58 -2.97
C ASN A 475 -12.27 -1.50 -2.71
N ILE A 476 -12.72 -2.01 -1.58
CA ILE A 476 -14.15 -2.04 -1.18
C ILE A 476 -14.26 -1.35 0.17
N VAL A 477 -14.67 -0.08 0.14
CA VAL A 477 -14.74 0.79 1.33
C VAL A 477 -16.20 0.94 1.74
N GLY A 478 -16.48 0.66 3.00
CA GLY A 478 -17.78 0.90 3.62
C GLY A 478 -17.74 2.15 4.49
N MET A 479 -18.78 2.97 4.46
CA MET A 479 -18.83 4.17 5.30
C MET A 479 -20.26 4.54 5.66
N THR A 480 -20.43 5.35 6.71
CA THR A 480 -21.71 5.96 7.00
C THR A 480 -22.18 6.84 5.82
N ALA A 481 -23.48 6.80 5.51
CA ALA A 481 -24.04 7.64 4.45
C ALA A 481 -23.88 9.14 4.74
N LYS A 482 -23.63 9.52 6.00
CA LYS A 482 -23.36 10.88 6.42
C LYS A 482 -21.96 11.39 6.04
N LEU A 483 -21.00 10.51 5.80
CA LEU A 483 -19.65 10.90 5.39
C LEU A 483 -19.64 11.30 3.91
N GLN A 484 -19.32 12.56 3.63
CA GLN A 484 -19.27 13.14 2.29
C GLN A 484 -17.82 13.41 1.87
N GLY A 485 -17.60 13.74 0.60
CA GLY A 485 -16.29 14.12 0.06
C GLY A 485 -15.32 12.96 -0.22
N PHE A 486 -15.68 11.71 0.09
CA PHE A 486 -14.80 10.57 -0.17
C PHE A 486 -14.59 10.37 -1.68
N ARG A 487 -13.33 10.40 -2.11
CA ARG A 487 -12.90 10.23 -3.50
C ARG A 487 -12.06 8.94 -3.61
N PRO A 488 -12.57 7.89 -4.25
CA PRO A 488 -11.81 6.68 -4.44
C PRO A 488 -10.66 6.90 -5.45
N VAL A 489 -9.47 6.47 -5.05
CA VAL A 489 -8.30 6.41 -5.93
C VAL A 489 -7.86 4.94 -6.00
N PRO A 490 -7.39 4.43 -7.15
CA PRO A 490 -7.03 3.03 -7.30
C PRO A 490 -5.91 2.53 -6.36
N ASP A 491 -5.11 3.42 -5.78
CA ASP A 491 -4.11 3.08 -4.77
C ASP A 491 -4.73 2.69 -3.40
N GLY A 492 -6.03 2.89 -3.23
CA GLY A 492 -6.79 2.55 -2.03
C GLY A 492 -6.54 3.45 -0.82
N MET A 493 -5.79 4.54 -0.99
CA MET A 493 -5.52 5.47 0.12
C MET A 493 -6.74 6.29 0.49
N ILE A 494 -6.95 6.48 1.79
CA ILE A 494 -8.02 7.32 2.34
C ILE A 494 -7.45 8.73 2.53
N ARG A 495 -7.71 9.59 1.54
CA ARG A 495 -7.35 11.00 1.59
C ARG A 495 -8.38 11.74 2.46
N LEU A 496 -7.89 12.53 3.41
CA LEU A 496 -8.73 13.19 4.41
C LEU A 496 -9.20 14.58 3.99
N GLN A 497 -8.59 15.15 2.95
CA GLN A 497 -8.95 16.45 2.40
C GLN A 497 -10.36 16.40 1.76
N GLY A 498 -11.20 17.32 2.18
CA GLY A 498 -12.58 17.42 1.72
C GLY A 498 -13.55 16.39 2.31
N LEU A 499 -13.10 15.51 3.23
CA LEU A 499 -14.01 14.65 4.00
C LEU A 499 -14.74 15.46 5.07
N GLU A 500 -16.06 15.34 5.12
CA GLU A 500 -16.90 16.01 6.12
C GLU A 500 -18.12 15.17 6.49
N MET A 501 -18.67 15.39 7.70
CA MET A 501 -19.95 14.81 8.08
C MET A 501 -21.08 15.73 7.62
N ALA A 502 -22.07 15.16 6.93
CA ALA A 502 -23.34 15.87 6.65
C ALA A 502 -23.98 16.30 7.96
N LYS A 503 -24.51 17.53 7.96
CA LYS A 503 -25.22 18.14 9.10
C LYS A 503 -26.55 17.44 9.39
#